data_d29cfb41b60901ae8e49e394fdb83bb5
#
_entry.id   d29cfb41b60901ae8e49e394fdb83bb5
#
_cell.length_a   1.000
_cell.length_b   1.000
_cell.length_c   1.000
_cell.angle_alpha   90.00
_cell.angle_beta   90.00
_cell.angle_gamma   90.00
#
_symmetry.space_group_name_H-M   'P 1'
#
loop_
_entity.id
_entity.type
_entity.pdbx_description
1 polymer ?
#
loop_
_entity_poly.entity_id
_entity_poly.type
_entity_poly.pdbx_seq_one_letter_code
_entity_poly.pdbx_strand_id
1 'polypeptide(L)'
;AKWNATLDATSLGSITRPSNSGTIVTDAVGLLNMYEYQSSNNGETNGYLNNGLYWWTLTPYSTSDVRFVYNNGYAHHNSPSYTDGVRPSINLKSSVRIVDGDGTIDDPYRLNGDNDTNLSGTLLSSRYSGEYIKFGSGENNLYRIVSHENGTGTKIVSAVPLKNSGSHIES
;
A
#
# COMPACT_ATOMS: atom_id res chain seq x y z
N ALA A 1 7.32 6.74 9.62
CA ALA A 1 6.68 5.43 9.76
C ALA A 1 7.73 4.33 9.88
N LYS A 2 7.32 3.16 10.36
CA LYS A 2 8.14 1.94 10.40
C LYS A 2 7.62 0.96 9.36
N TRP A 3 8.54 0.39 8.58
CA TRP A 3 8.24 -0.52 7.48
C TRP A 3 8.97 -1.83 7.72
N ASN A 4 8.25 -2.94 7.67
CA ASN A 4 8.82 -4.26 7.95
C ASN A 4 9.32 -4.91 6.65
N ALA A 5 10.64 -4.94 6.48
CA ALA A 5 11.36 -5.55 5.36
C ALA A 5 11.98 -6.90 5.73
N THR A 6 11.36 -7.65 6.62
CA THR A 6 11.84 -8.97 7.01
C THR A 6 11.79 -9.93 5.82
N LEU A 7 12.88 -10.65 5.61
CA LEU A 7 13.00 -11.67 4.58
C LEU A 7 11.95 -12.75 4.78
N ASP A 8 11.26 -13.11 3.72
CA ASP A 8 10.28 -14.19 3.70
C ASP A 8 10.39 -15.01 2.41
N ALA A 9 11.02 -16.17 2.52
CA ALA A 9 11.19 -17.14 1.44
C ALA A 9 10.14 -18.27 1.47
N THR A 10 9.08 -18.14 2.29
CA THR A 10 8.04 -19.17 2.39
C THR A 10 7.25 -19.30 1.09
N SER A 11 6.63 -20.45 0.88
CA SER A 11 5.75 -20.65 -0.26
C SER A 11 4.52 -19.74 -0.18
N LEU A 12 4.00 -19.36 -1.33
CA LEU A 12 2.74 -18.61 -1.44
C LEU A 12 1.61 -19.33 -0.71
N GLY A 13 0.80 -18.58 0.01
CA GLY A 13 -0.27 -19.12 0.86
C GLY A 13 0.16 -19.48 2.28
N SER A 14 1.47 -19.50 2.55
CA SER A 14 2.03 -19.73 3.90
C SER A 14 2.71 -18.48 4.48
N ILE A 15 2.64 -17.35 3.78
CA ILE A 15 3.23 -16.09 4.26
C ILE A 15 2.48 -15.63 5.51
N THR A 16 3.21 -15.50 6.60
CA THR A 16 2.68 -15.04 7.88
C THR A 16 3.02 -13.58 8.13
N ARG A 17 2.32 -12.96 9.07
CA ARG A 17 2.64 -11.60 9.50
C ARG A 17 4.10 -11.54 9.95
N PRO A 18 4.94 -10.66 9.37
CA PRO A 18 6.34 -10.58 9.77
C PRO A 18 6.49 -10.13 11.22
N SER A 19 7.46 -10.70 11.90
CA SER A 19 7.77 -10.35 13.30
C SER A 19 8.16 -8.89 13.45
N ASN A 20 7.70 -8.25 14.52
CA ASN A 20 8.11 -6.89 14.88
C ASN A 20 9.60 -6.77 15.27
N SER A 21 10.26 -7.91 15.51
CA SER A 21 11.71 -8.00 15.80
C SER A 21 12.55 -8.23 14.53
N GLY A 22 11.93 -8.29 13.35
CA GLY A 22 12.63 -8.45 12.08
C GLY A 22 13.31 -7.18 11.57
N THR A 23 13.63 -7.16 10.30
CA THR A 23 14.26 -6.00 9.66
C THR A 23 13.25 -4.86 9.52
N ILE A 24 13.48 -3.76 10.25
CA ILE A 24 12.62 -2.57 10.24
C ILE A 24 13.35 -1.40 9.60
N VAL A 25 12.75 -0.80 8.59
CA VAL A 25 13.19 0.44 7.96
C VAL A 25 12.29 1.58 8.45
N THR A 26 12.89 2.73 8.74
CA THR A 26 12.14 3.93 9.17
C THR A 26 12.23 5.00 8.09
N ASP A 27 11.08 5.34 7.50
CA ASP A 27 10.96 6.38 6.48
C ASP A 27 9.53 6.96 6.47
N ALA A 28 9.35 8.11 5.82
CA ALA A 28 8.04 8.72 5.61
C ALA A 28 7.16 7.88 4.67
N VAL A 29 7.75 7.36 3.61
CA VAL A 29 7.11 6.56 2.56
C VAL A 29 7.77 5.19 2.51
N GLY A 30 7.00 4.14 2.28
CA GLY A 30 7.48 2.79 2.07
C GLY A 30 6.69 2.06 0.99
N LEU A 31 6.83 0.75 0.95
CA LEU A 31 6.03 -0.15 0.13
C LEU A 31 5.26 -1.11 1.03
N LEU A 32 4.19 -1.71 0.50
CA LEU A 32 3.55 -2.83 1.17
C LEU A 32 4.52 -4.02 1.24
N ASN A 33 4.49 -4.75 2.35
CA ASN A 33 5.10 -6.07 2.38
C ASN A 33 4.14 -7.11 1.77
N MET A 34 4.67 -8.28 1.43
CA MET A 34 3.89 -9.33 0.75
C MET A 34 2.74 -9.85 1.62
N TYR A 35 2.89 -9.89 2.94
CA TYR A 35 1.82 -10.27 3.85
C TYR A 35 0.62 -9.29 3.77
N GLU A 36 0.88 -7.99 3.76
CA GLU A 36 -0.17 -6.97 3.63
C GLU A 36 -0.93 -7.10 2.31
N TYR A 37 -0.21 -7.36 1.22
CA TYR A 37 -0.84 -7.62 -0.07
C TYR A 37 -1.71 -8.88 -0.03
N GLN A 38 -1.19 -10.01 0.43
CA GLN A 38 -1.94 -11.26 0.48
C GLN A 38 -3.13 -11.22 1.44
N SER A 39 -3.00 -10.49 2.55
CA SER A 39 -4.12 -10.28 3.48
C SER A 39 -5.28 -9.53 2.83
N SER A 40 -5.01 -8.67 1.83
CA SER A 40 -6.05 -7.99 1.06
C SER A 40 -6.83 -8.92 0.13
N ASN A 41 -6.26 -10.08 -0.18
CA ASN A 41 -6.79 -11.03 -1.16
C ASN A 41 -7.45 -12.25 -0.50
N ASN A 42 -7.48 -12.36 0.83
CA ASN A 42 -7.87 -13.59 1.55
C ASN A 42 -7.12 -14.84 1.04
N GLY A 43 -5.86 -14.66 0.60
CA GLY A 43 -5.05 -15.74 0.01
C GLY A 43 -5.29 -16.00 -1.48
N GLU A 44 -6.18 -15.26 -2.13
CA GLU A 44 -6.47 -15.38 -3.56
C GLU A 44 -5.80 -14.25 -4.38
N THR A 45 -5.85 -14.36 -5.71
CA THR A 45 -5.23 -13.40 -6.64
C THR A 45 -6.11 -12.18 -6.94
N ASN A 46 -7.39 -12.23 -6.60
CA ASN A 46 -8.39 -11.23 -7.00
C ASN A 46 -8.76 -10.24 -5.89
N GLY A 47 -7.85 -9.97 -4.96
CA GLY A 47 -8.08 -8.97 -3.93
C GLY A 47 -8.15 -7.54 -4.48
N TYR A 48 -8.68 -6.64 -3.66
CA TYR A 48 -8.89 -5.25 -4.06
C TYR A 48 -7.59 -4.49 -4.38
N LEU A 49 -6.42 -4.98 -3.96
CA LEU A 49 -5.12 -4.38 -4.29
C LEU A 49 -4.53 -4.87 -5.61
N ASN A 50 -5.07 -5.94 -6.20
CA ASN A 50 -4.68 -6.34 -7.54
C ASN A 50 -5.20 -5.31 -8.56
N ASN A 51 -4.29 -4.76 -9.36
CA ASN A 51 -4.60 -3.73 -10.35
C ASN A 51 -4.22 -4.13 -11.79
N GLY A 52 -3.87 -5.39 -12.01
CA GLY A 52 -3.48 -5.90 -13.32
C GLY A 52 -2.08 -5.48 -13.79
N LEU A 53 -1.26 -4.93 -12.91
CA LEU A 53 0.07 -4.43 -13.22
C LEU A 53 1.14 -5.12 -12.37
N TYR A 54 2.39 -5.07 -12.84
CA TYR A 54 3.55 -5.56 -12.09
C TYR A 54 4.03 -4.48 -11.11
N TRP A 55 4.35 -4.87 -9.87
CA TRP A 55 4.89 -3.92 -8.90
C TRP A 55 5.63 -4.60 -7.74
N TRP A 56 6.69 -3.92 -7.27
CA TRP A 56 7.53 -4.38 -6.18
C TRP A 56 6.85 -4.29 -4.81
N THR A 57 7.15 -5.26 -3.95
CA THR A 57 6.84 -5.19 -2.52
C THR A 57 8.11 -4.88 -1.70
N LEU A 58 7.93 -4.67 -0.40
CA LEU A 58 9.06 -4.45 0.51
C LEU A 58 9.73 -5.75 0.98
N THR A 59 9.19 -6.92 0.66
CA THR A 59 9.63 -8.20 1.24
C THR A 59 10.77 -8.82 0.43
N PRO A 60 12.00 -8.93 0.96
CA PRO A 60 13.04 -9.75 0.36
C PRO A 60 12.62 -11.23 0.34
N TYR A 61 12.87 -11.91 -0.75
CA TYR A 61 12.71 -13.35 -0.87
C TYR A 61 14.01 -14.10 -0.55
N SER A 62 15.13 -13.54 -0.96
CA SER A 62 16.47 -14.07 -0.73
C SER A 62 17.48 -12.93 -0.59
N THR A 63 18.76 -13.25 -0.59
CA THR A 63 19.84 -12.25 -0.61
C THR A 63 19.95 -11.49 -1.95
N SER A 64 19.34 -12.01 -3.02
CA SER A 64 19.42 -11.46 -4.38
C SER A 64 18.06 -11.12 -4.98
N ASP A 65 16.97 -11.62 -4.42
CA ASP A 65 15.63 -11.47 -4.98
C ASP A 65 14.68 -10.76 -4.00
N VAL A 66 13.75 -10.01 -4.57
CA VAL A 66 12.67 -9.32 -3.86
C VAL A 66 11.32 -9.85 -4.38
N ARG A 67 10.35 -9.94 -3.50
CA ARG A 67 9.00 -10.30 -3.90
C ARG A 67 8.32 -9.16 -4.63
N PHE A 68 7.55 -9.53 -5.65
CA PHE A 68 6.73 -8.60 -6.42
C PHE A 68 5.38 -9.24 -6.76
N VAL A 69 4.42 -8.42 -7.13
CA VAL A 69 3.09 -8.85 -7.59
C VAL A 69 3.07 -8.86 -9.11
N TYR A 70 2.65 -9.97 -9.66
CA TYR A 70 2.47 -10.18 -11.08
C TYR A 70 1.16 -9.55 -11.57
N ASN A 71 1.03 -9.28 -12.87
CA ASN A 71 -0.18 -8.66 -13.43
C ASN A 71 -1.47 -9.48 -13.20
N ASN A 72 -1.35 -10.78 -13.03
CA ASN A 72 -2.47 -11.67 -12.70
C ASN A 72 -2.77 -11.75 -11.18
N GLY A 73 -2.06 -10.98 -10.35
CA GLY A 73 -2.22 -10.93 -8.90
C GLY A 73 -1.44 -11.98 -8.12
N TYR A 74 -0.70 -12.88 -8.77
CA TYR A 74 0.17 -13.83 -8.06
C TYR A 74 1.42 -13.14 -7.52
N ALA A 75 1.87 -13.57 -6.35
CA ALA A 75 3.14 -13.16 -5.80
C ALA A 75 4.27 -13.99 -6.42
N HIS A 76 5.30 -13.30 -6.88
CA HIS A 76 6.54 -13.87 -7.42
C HIS A 76 7.77 -13.26 -6.74
N HIS A 77 8.95 -13.64 -7.17
CA HIS A 77 10.21 -13.01 -6.77
C HIS A 77 11.13 -12.87 -8.00
N ASN A 78 11.94 -11.86 -8.00
CA ASN A 78 12.91 -11.60 -9.04
C ASN A 78 14.06 -10.71 -8.52
N SER A 79 15.14 -10.61 -9.29
CA SER A 79 16.21 -9.67 -9.02
C SER A 79 15.69 -8.22 -9.08
N PRO A 80 16.05 -7.34 -8.13
CA PRO A 80 15.63 -5.94 -8.14
C PRO A 80 16.26 -5.12 -9.28
N SER A 81 17.08 -5.75 -10.14
CA SER A 81 17.57 -5.14 -11.40
C SER A 81 16.52 -5.07 -12.50
N TYR A 82 15.41 -5.81 -12.37
CA TYR A 82 14.28 -5.70 -13.30
C TYR A 82 13.45 -4.45 -13.01
N THR A 83 12.80 -3.94 -14.06
CA THR A 83 12.01 -2.70 -13.98
C THR A 83 10.54 -3.04 -13.81
N ASP A 84 10.04 -2.92 -12.59
CA ASP A 84 8.62 -3.08 -12.25
C ASP A 84 8.09 -1.83 -11.55
N GLY A 85 6.76 -1.74 -11.44
CA GLY A 85 6.10 -0.60 -10.85
C GLY A 85 6.41 -0.41 -9.36
N VAL A 86 6.33 0.81 -8.88
CA VAL A 86 6.44 1.17 -7.47
C VAL A 86 5.11 1.77 -7.02
N ARG A 87 4.51 1.20 -5.98
CA ARG A 87 3.29 1.70 -5.34
C ARG A 87 3.63 2.25 -3.96
N PRO A 88 3.81 3.58 -3.84
CA PRO A 88 4.08 4.19 -2.54
C PRO A 88 2.99 3.90 -1.53
N SER A 89 3.41 3.63 -0.31
CA SER A 89 2.53 3.43 0.85
C SER A 89 2.89 4.42 1.95
N ILE A 90 1.87 4.94 2.63
CA ILE A 90 1.99 5.99 3.64
C ILE A 90 1.13 5.61 4.84
N ASN A 91 1.60 5.92 6.05
CA ASN A 91 0.81 5.82 7.27
C ASN A 91 0.30 7.21 7.67
N LEU A 92 -1.01 7.41 7.59
CA LEU A 92 -1.68 8.62 8.03
C LEU A 92 -1.91 8.59 9.54
N LYS A 93 -1.91 9.76 10.19
CA LYS A 93 -2.19 9.88 11.63
C LYS A 93 -3.60 9.39 11.97
N SER A 94 -3.80 8.87 13.17
CA SER A 94 -5.11 8.40 13.66
C SER A 94 -6.15 9.52 13.80
N SER A 95 -5.71 10.77 13.86
CA SER A 95 -6.59 11.96 13.96
C SER A 95 -7.15 12.44 12.62
N VAL A 96 -6.72 11.84 11.49
CA VAL A 96 -7.18 12.25 10.16
C VAL A 96 -8.68 12.00 10.02
N ARG A 97 -9.38 12.99 9.47
CA ARG A 97 -10.83 12.99 9.25
C ARG A 97 -11.17 13.14 7.78
N ILE A 98 -12.31 12.61 7.42
CA ILE A 98 -12.93 12.78 6.11
C ILE A 98 -13.75 14.07 6.15
N VAL A 99 -13.53 14.94 5.19
CA VAL A 99 -14.27 16.19 5.01
C VAL A 99 -15.27 16.13 3.88
N ASP A 100 -15.09 15.17 2.94
CA ASP A 100 -15.97 14.98 1.78
C ASP A 100 -15.70 13.64 1.08
N GLY A 101 -16.57 13.23 0.15
CA GLY A 101 -16.50 12.02 -0.63
C GLY A 101 -17.16 10.81 0.03
N ASP A 102 -17.41 9.77 -0.74
CA ASP A 102 -18.04 8.52 -0.29
C ASP A 102 -17.11 7.30 -0.29
N GLY A 103 -15.85 7.48 -0.75
CA GLY A 103 -14.83 6.43 -0.77
C GLY A 103 -14.88 5.53 -2.00
N THR A 104 -15.71 5.85 -2.99
CA THR A 104 -15.69 5.19 -4.30
C THR A 104 -14.55 5.74 -5.17
N ILE A 105 -14.26 5.06 -6.29
CA ILE A 105 -13.26 5.55 -7.25
C ILE A 105 -13.70 6.86 -7.91
N ASP A 106 -15.00 7.05 -8.07
CA ASP A 106 -15.58 8.26 -8.71
C ASP A 106 -15.70 9.44 -7.73
N ASP A 107 -15.86 9.16 -6.43
CA ASP A 107 -15.88 10.15 -5.35
C ASP A 107 -15.03 9.73 -4.16
N PRO A 108 -13.69 9.73 -4.31
CA PRO A 108 -12.76 9.34 -3.24
C PRO A 108 -12.85 10.28 -2.03
N TYR A 109 -12.62 9.76 -0.84
CA TYR A 109 -12.55 10.59 0.37
C TYR A 109 -11.51 11.70 0.24
N ARG A 110 -11.93 12.92 0.57
CA ARG A 110 -11.04 14.05 0.80
C ARG A 110 -10.80 14.20 2.29
N LEU A 111 -9.55 14.41 2.66
CA LEU A 111 -9.09 14.45 4.05
C LEU A 111 -8.89 15.89 4.50
N ASN A 112 -9.00 16.13 5.81
CA ASN A 112 -8.64 17.40 6.40
C ASN A 112 -7.14 17.69 6.21
N GLY A 113 -6.79 18.96 6.03
CA GLY A 113 -5.39 19.42 6.01
C GLY A 113 -4.80 19.54 7.42
N ASP A 114 -3.48 19.60 7.52
CA ASP A 114 -2.76 19.73 8.78
C ASP A 114 -3.07 21.05 9.52
N ASN A 115 -3.54 22.07 8.80
CA ASN A 115 -3.88 23.39 9.34
C ASN A 115 -5.37 23.59 9.61
N ASP A 116 -6.19 22.57 9.39
CA ASP A 116 -7.62 22.68 9.66
C ASP A 116 -7.89 22.69 11.17
N THR A 117 -8.42 23.79 11.64
CA THR A 117 -8.78 23.98 13.05
C THR A 117 -10.18 23.46 13.38
N ASN A 118 -11.07 23.36 12.40
CA ASN A 118 -12.39 22.80 12.55
C ASN A 118 -12.40 21.33 12.11
N LEU A 119 -12.12 20.44 13.04
CA LEU A 119 -12.10 18.99 12.83
C LEU A 119 -13.51 18.38 12.93
N SER A 120 -14.46 18.95 12.22
CA SER A 120 -15.75 18.28 12.00
C SER A 120 -15.57 17.21 10.92
N GLY A 121 -16.21 16.08 11.09
CA GLY A 121 -16.15 14.99 10.13
C GLY A 121 -15.80 13.64 10.76
N THR A 122 -15.96 12.59 9.99
CA THR A 122 -15.76 11.20 10.42
C THR A 122 -14.28 10.86 10.45
N LEU A 123 -13.82 10.18 11.48
CA LEU A 123 -12.46 9.67 11.52
C LEU A 123 -12.21 8.67 10.36
N LEU A 124 -11.09 8.83 9.65
CA LEU A 124 -10.70 7.93 8.57
C LEU A 124 -10.57 6.49 9.06
N SER A 125 -10.15 6.29 10.30
CA SER A 125 -10.01 4.95 10.93
C SER A 125 -11.35 4.19 11.10
N SER A 126 -12.50 4.84 10.92
CA SER A 126 -13.81 4.17 10.92
C SER A 126 -14.21 3.59 9.55
N ARG A 127 -13.40 3.80 8.53
CA ARG A 127 -13.71 3.37 7.15
C ARG A 127 -13.05 2.04 6.82
N TYR A 128 -13.42 1.47 5.66
CA TYR A 128 -13.08 0.10 5.30
C TYR A 128 -11.85 0.03 4.38
N SER A 129 -11.10 -1.05 4.52
CA SER A 129 -10.03 -1.40 3.56
C SER A 129 -10.59 -1.49 2.14
N GLY A 130 -9.83 -0.99 1.18
CA GLY A 130 -10.22 -0.96 -0.24
C GLY A 130 -10.91 0.32 -0.69
N GLU A 131 -11.45 1.14 0.21
CA GLU A 131 -12.02 2.44 -0.14
C GLU A 131 -10.94 3.41 -0.64
N TYR A 132 -11.36 4.36 -1.48
CA TYR A 132 -10.47 5.29 -2.16
C TYR A 132 -10.34 6.62 -1.43
N ILE A 133 -9.13 7.19 -1.51
CA ILE A 133 -8.75 8.46 -0.89
C ILE A 133 -8.00 9.30 -1.92
N LYS A 134 -8.25 10.60 -1.95
CA LYS A 134 -7.35 11.57 -2.57
C LYS A 134 -6.32 12.05 -1.54
N PHE A 135 -5.04 11.86 -1.84
CA PHE A 135 -3.93 12.28 -0.99
C PHE A 135 -2.81 12.94 -1.81
N GLY A 136 -2.40 14.13 -1.39
CA GLY A 136 -1.38 14.91 -2.09
C GLY A 136 -1.91 15.66 -3.31
N SER A 137 -1.01 16.37 -3.99
CA SER A 137 -1.26 17.13 -5.21
C SER A 137 -0.63 16.43 -6.42
N GLY A 138 -1.25 16.54 -7.60
CA GLY A 138 -0.74 15.95 -8.83
C GLY A 138 -1.62 14.85 -9.40
N GLU A 139 -1.21 14.27 -10.52
CA GLU A 139 -2.00 13.30 -11.27
C GLU A 139 -2.15 11.94 -10.56
N ASN A 140 -1.15 11.54 -9.76
CA ASN A 140 -1.12 10.26 -9.06
C ASN A 140 -1.53 10.41 -7.59
N ASN A 141 -2.65 11.07 -7.32
CA ASN A 141 -3.14 11.36 -5.97
C ASN A 141 -4.21 10.38 -5.47
N LEU A 142 -4.53 9.34 -6.23
CA LEU A 142 -5.50 8.34 -5.84
C LEU A 142 -4.84 7.21 -5.05
N TYR A 143 -5.35 6.96 -3.85
CA TYR A 143 -4.88 5.93 -2.92
C TYR A 143 -6.03 5.02 -2.49
N ARG A 144 -5.68 3.87 -1.90
CA ARG A 144 -6.64 2.94 -1.28
C ARG A 144 -6.27 2.69 0.17
N ILE A 145 -7.27 2.56 1.03
CA ILE A 145 -7.08 2.13 2.42
C ILE A 145 -6.63 0.66 2.43
N VAL A 146 -5.54 0.38 3.15
CA VAL A 146 -5.01 -0.97 3.33
C VAL A 146 -5.43 -1.52 4.70
N SER A 147 -5.14 -0.79 5.76
CA SER A 147 -5.39 -1.23 7.14
C SER A 147 -5.44 -0.06 8.10
N HIS A 148 -6.04 -0.31 9.26
CA HIS A 148 -5.99 0.59 10.41
C HIS A 148 -5.26 -0.12 11.54
N GLU A 149 -4.23 0.51 12.08
CA GLU A 149 -3.46 -0.03 13.21
C GLU A 149 -3.75 0.77 14.47
N ASN A 150 -4.05 0.07 15.56
CA ASN A 150 -4.36 0.71 16.84
C ASN A 150 -3.22 1.65 17.28
N GLY A 151 -3.51 2.94 17.35
CA GLY A 151 -2.60 3.98 17.80
C GLY A 151 -1.59 4.50 16.77
N THR A 152 -1.49 3.91 15.58
CA THR A 152 -0.55 4.34 14.54
C THR A 152 -1.21 5.00 13.32
N GLY A 153 -2.53 4.84 13.16
CA GLY A 153 -3.32 5.48 12.13
C GLY A 153 -3.70 4.55 10.97
N THR A 154 -3.89 5.13 9.79
CA THR A 154 -4.37 4.42 8.60
C THR A 154 -3.25 4.27 7.58
N LYS A 155 -2.97 3.04 7.16
CA LYS A 155 -2.08 2.76 6.05
C LYS A 155 -2.83 2.88 4.73
N ILE A 156 -2.28 3.65 3.81
CA ILE A 156 -2.77 3.80 2.44
C ILE A 156 -1.69 3.42 1.44
N VAL A 157 -2.09 3.00 0.25
CA VAL A 157 -1.20 2.67 -0.87
C VAL A 157 -1.70 3.33 -2.15
N SER A 158 -0.79 3.78 -3.00
CA SER A 158 -1.14 4.31 -4.33
C SER A 158 -2.02 3.30 -5.08
N ALA A 159 -3.12 3.75 -5.68
CA ALA A 159 -4.06 2.89 -6.41
C ALA A 159 -3.38 2.24 -7.62
N VAL A 160 -2.45 2.95 -8.25
CA VAL A 160 -1.65 2.48 -9.38
C VAL A 160 -0.16 2.73 -9.13
N PRO A 161 0.75 1.97 -9.75
CA PRO A 161 2.17 2.26 -9.69
C PRO A 161 2.48 3.66 -10.23
N LEU A 162 3.47 4.33 -9.62
CA LEU A 162 3.98 5.59 -10.15
C LEU A 162 4.65 5.33 -11.49
N LYS A 163 4.40 6.21 -12.45
CA LYS A 163 5.10 6.20 -13.73
C LYS A 163 6.52 6.71 -13.53
N ASN A 164 7.50 5.96 -13.97
CA ASN A 164 8.86 6.46 -14.11
C ASN A 164 8.88 7.39 -15.32
N SER A 165 9.18 8.69 -15.13
CA SER A 165 9.45 9.73 -16.12
C SER A 165 9.20 9.34 -17.60
N GLY A 166 7.93 9.07 -17.97
CA GLY A 166 7.49 8.99 -19.36
C GLY A 166 7.51 7.60 -20.02
N SER A 167 7.93 6.54 -19.34
CA SER A 167 7.77 5.17 -19.86
C SER A 167 6.70 4.42 -19.10
N HIS A 168 5.80 3.78 -19.83
CA HIS A 168 5.02 2.68 -19.29
C HIS A 168 5.99 1.57 -18.92
N ILE A 169 5.87 1.03 -17.73
CA ILE A 169 6.45 -0.25 -17.39
C ILE A 169 5.49 -1.29 -17.98
N GLU A 170 5.61 -1.53 -19.26
CA GLU A 170 5.05 -2.71 -19.90
C GLU A 170 6.07 -3.82 -19.75
N SER A 171 5.63 -4.94 -19.22
CA SER A 171 6.40 -6.19 -19.18
C SER A 171 6.45 -6.83 -20.55
#